data_298d4f097b1f1ff78560511e9b673fea
#
_entry.id   298d4f097b1f1ff78560511e9b673fea
#
_cell.length_a   1.000
_cell.length_b   1.000
_cell.length_c   1.000
_cell.angle_alpha   90.00
_cell.angle_beta   90.00
_cell.angle_gamma   90.00
#
_symmetry.space_group_name_H-M   'P 1'
#
loop_
_entity.id
_entity.type
_entity.pdbx_description
1 polymer ?
#
loop_
_entity_poly.entity_id
_entity_poly.type
_entity_poly.pdbx_seq_one_letter_code
_entity_poly.pdbx_strand_id
1 'polypeptide(L)'
;TVRTFLKDGGAGVVRVSVEADGEVSPVLTLCDADKNPVGEAVLTDGVYEFTVSNAKLWTAETPYLYTLTISTADEVITQAVGIREVYIKDGVVYLNGQNLKFRGTNRHDSDPVTGYTISKEQAIRDLTLMKQFNFNAIRTSHYPNAPWFTELCDRYGFYVIAESDIEMHGYLSTYHSDRENTLGLLDEGGVFTEAVLDRVQRNVIRDKNHPCVLIWSLGNEAGFGYAYQNAGRWAKEYDPTRLTHYESSTWDHSNRFDKSMLDLYSRMYATTEEVD
;
A
#
# COMPACT_ATOMS: atom_id res chain seq x y z
N THR A 1 -3.65 3.07 13.93
CA THR A 1 -3.74 2.15 12.75
C THR A 1 -5.20 1.83 12.49
N VAL A 2 -5.63 1.91 11.20
CA VAL A 2 -6.99 1.54 10.77
C VAL A 2 -6.90 0.33 9.84
N ARG A 3 -7.69 -0.71 10.13
CA ARG A 3 -7.82 -1.91 9.29
C ARG A 3 -9.29 -2.19 9.03
N THR A 4 -9.61 -2.67 7.82
CA THR A 4 -10.99 -2.97 7.44
C THR A 4 -11.13 -4.41 6.96
N PHE A 5 -12.29 -4.99 7.22
CA PHE A 5 -12.63 -6.37 6.87
C PHE A 5 -14.09 -6.44 6.45
N LEU A 6 -14.47 -7.52 5.81
CA LEU A 6 -15.86 -7.85 5.52
C LEU A 6 -16.29 -9.07 6.33
N LYS A 7 -17.47 -8.99 6.95
CA LYS A 7 -18.12 -10.14 7.59
C LYS A 7 -19.10 -10.80 6.61
N ASP A 8 -19.39 -12.05 6.86
CA ASP A 8 -20.47 -12.74 6.16
C ASP A 8 -21.78 -11.95 6.26
N GLY A 9 -22.48 -11.82 5.13
CA GLY A 9 -23.69 -11.00 5.04
C GLY A 9 -23.44 -9.53 4.65
N GLY A 10 -22.20 -9.12 4.31
CA GLY A 10 -21.88 -7.82 3.75
C GLY A 10 -21.72 -6.68 4.76
N ALA A 11 -21.62 -6.98 6.05
CA ALA A 11 -21.27 -5.98 7.05
C ALA A 11 -19.78 -5.63 6.96
N GLY A 12 -19.46 -4.33 6.99
CA GLY A 12 -18.10 -3.85 7.09
C GLY A 12 -17.62 -3.78 8.54
N VAL A 13 -16.36 -4.10 8.76
CA VAL A 13 -15.71 -3.97 10.07
C VAL A 13 -14.56 -2.99 9.95
N VAL A 14 -14.49 -2.04 10.88
CA VAL A 14 -13.37 -1.10 11.00
C VAL A 14 -12.72 -1.31 12.35
N ARG A 15 -11.46 -1.74 12.36
CA ARG A 15 -10.63 -1.89 13.57
C ARG A 15 -9.65 -0.75 13.67
N VAL A 16 -9.60 -0.13 14.83
CA VAL A 16 -8.74 1.01 15.11
C VAL A 16 -7.89 0.73 16.36
N SER A 17 -6.57 0.73 16.17
CA SER A 17 -5.61 0.75 17.27
C SER A 17 -5.08 2.16 17.45
N VAL A 18 -5.17 2.68 18.65
CA VAL A 18 -4.67 4.02 19.02
C VAL A 18 -3.41 3.84 19.88
N GLU A 19 -2.35 4.48 19.47
CA GLU A 19 -1.11 4.60 20.24
C GLU A 19 -0.94 6.07 20.64
N ALA A 20 -0.60 6.33 21.89
CA ALA A 20 -0.45 7.68 22.43
C ALA A 20 0.71 7.73 23.43
N ASP A 21 1.32 8.89 23.55
CA ASP A 21 2.31 9.16 24.58
C ASP A 21 1.56 9.53 25.90
N GLY A 22 1.51 8.57 26.83
CA GLY A 22 0.82 8.73 28.12
C GLY A 22 -0.57 8.10 28.17
N GLU A 23 -1.25 8.30 29.31
CA GLU A 23 -2.60 7.78 29.53
C GLU A 23 -3.64 8.68 28.84
N VAL A 24 -4.34 8.13 27.87
CA VAL A 24 -5.44 8.81 27.19
C VAL A 24 -6.69 7.93 27.15
N SER A 25 -7.83 8.55 27.17
CA SER A 25 -9.14 7.88 26.98
C SER A 25 -9.79 8.43 25.71
N PRO A 26 -9.41 7.95 24.53
CA PRO A 26 -9.92 8.50 23.30
C PRO A 26 -11.37 8.08 23.06
N VAL A 27 -12.17 9.03 22.57
CA VAL A 27 -13.51 8.79 22.06
C VAL A 27 -13.45 8.68 20.55
N LEU A 28 -13.92 7.58 20.00
CA LEU A 28 -13.93 7.32 18.58
C LEU A 28 -15.34 7.40 18.02
N THR A 29 -15.51 8.10 16.92
CA THR A 29 -16.77 8.20 16.19
C THR A 29 -16.51 7.92 14.71
N LEU A 30 -17.28 7.01 14.10
CA LEU A 30 -17.25 6.76 12.66
C LEU A 30 -18.53 7.31 12.04
N CYS A 31 -18.41 8.18 11.03
CA CYS A 31 -19.54 8.79 10.34
C CYS A 31 -19.54 8.45 8.86
N ASP A 32 -20.73 8.41 8.27
CA ASP A 32 -20.92 8.33 6.83
C ASP A 32 -20.61 9.69 6.13
N ALA A 33 -20.79 9.76 4.81
CA ALA A 33 -20.54 10.97 4.03
C ALA A 33 -21.51 12.13 4.39
N ASP A 34 -22.68 11.81 4.95
CA ASP A 34 -23.67 12.79 5.40
C ASP A 34 -23.47 13.19 6.88
N LYS A 35 -22.35 12.76 7.47
CA LYS A 35 -21.94 12.98 8.86
C LYS A 35 -22.85 12.30 9.91
N ASN A 36 -23.61 11.28 9.52
CA ASN A 36 -24.36 10.48 10.47
C ASN A 36 -23.44 9.42 11.10
N PRO A 37 -23.45 9.23 12.42
CA PRO A 37 -22.71 8.16 13.07
C PRO A 37 -23.16 6.79 12.56
N VAL A 38 -22.20 5.91 12.28
CA VAL A 38 -22.45 4.55 11.81
C VAL A 38 -21.71 3.53 12.69
N GLY A 39 -22.47 2.70 13.37
CA GLY A 39 -21.93 1.74 14.34
C GLY A 39 -21.48 2.40 15.65
N GLU A 40 -21.28 1.59 16.65
CA GLU A 40 -20.70 1.96 17.93
C GLU A 40 -19.32 1.35 18.08
N ALA A 41 -18.39 2.07 18.69
CA ALA A 41 -17.06 1.57 18.97
C ALA A 41 -17.12 0.58 20.16
N VAL A 42 -16.74 -0.66 19.93
CA VAL A 42 -16.55 -1.67 20.97
C VAL A 42 -15.06 -1.85 21.21
N LEU A 43 -14.61 -1.56 22.44
CA LEU A 43 -13.21 -1.75 22.82
C LEU A 43 -13.00 -3.18 23.35
N THR A 44 -12.10 -3.91 22.67
CA THR A 44 -11.70 -5.27 23.09
C THR A 44 -10.19 -5.38 22.93
N ASP A 45 -9.48 -5.77 23.98
CA ASP A 45 -8.02 -5.99 23.98
C ASP A 45 -7.21 -4.81 23.37
N GLY A 46 -7.62 -3.57 23.69
CA GLY A 46 -6.96 -2.36 23.20
C GLY A 46 -7.28 -1.97 21.75
N VAL A 47 -8.20 -2.67 21.09
CA VAL A 47 -8.64 -2.37 19.72
C VAL A 47 -10.10 -1.94 19.74
N TYR A 48 -10.39 -0.81 19.11
CA TYR A 48 -11.76 -0.34 18.87
C TYR A 48 -12.30 -0.97 17.59
N GLU A 49 -13.45 -1.62 17.66
CA GLU A 49 -14.10 -2.22 16.49
C GLU A 49 -15.48 -1.55 16.26
N PHE A 50 -15.69 -1.12 15.02
CA PHE A 50 -17.00 -0.70 14.52
C PHE A 50 -17.53 -1.78 13.58
N THR A 51 -18.81 -2.14 13.72
CA THR A 51 -19.52 -2.97 12.73
C THR A 51 -20.53 -2.08 12.00
N VAL A 52 -20.35 -1.92 10.69
CA VAL A 52 -21.19 -1.11 9.83
C VAL A 52 -22.11 -2.02 9.02
N SER A 53 -23.38 -2.06 9.37
CA SER A 53 -24.39 -2.82 8.64
C SER A 53 -24.63 -2.17 7.26
N ASN A 54 -24.71 -2.99 6.20
CA ASN A 54 -24.88 -2.52 4.83
C ASN A 54 -23.80 -1.50 4.41
N ALA A 55 -22.55 -1.79 4.72
CA ALA A 55 -21.44 -0.90 4.45
C ALA A 55 -21.35 -0.55 2.96
N LYS A 56 -21.17 0.73 2.66
CA LYS A 56 -20.78 1.19 1.33
C LYS A 56 -19.28 0.95 1.18
N LEU A 57 -18.92 0.03 0.27
CA LEU A 57 -17.55 -0.41 0.11
C LEU A 57 -16.76 0.55 -0.76
N TRP A 58 -15.49 0.71 -0.44
CA TRP A 58 -14.56 1.50 -1.23
C TRP A 58 -14.04 0.66 -2.42
N THR A 59 -14.13 1.22 -3.61
CA THR A 59 -13.50 0.72 -4.84
C THR A 59 -12.99 1.89 -5.67
N ALA A 60 -12.18 1.64 -6.70
CA ALA A 60 -11.77 2.69 -7.64
C ALA A 60 -12.96 3.29 -8.43
N GLU A 61 -14.02 2.53 -8.62
CA GLU A 61 -15.24 2.99 -9.34
C GLU A 61 -16.20 3.74 -8.41
N THR A 62 -16.26 3.34 -7.15
CA THR A 62 -17.11 3.94 -6.12
C THR A 62 -16.28 4.21 -4.86
N PRO A 63 -15.46 5.26 -4.84
CA PRO A 63 -14.52 5.54 -3.75
C PRO A 63 -15.22 6.14 -2.53
N TYR A 64 -16.11 5.35 -1.89
CA TYR A 64 -16.87 5.80 -0.73
C TYR A 64 -16.00 5.85 0.52
N LEU A 65 -15.99 7.00 1.18
CA LEU A 65 -15.20 7.24 2.36
C LEU A 65 -16.10 7.59 3.57
N TYR A 66 -15.85 6.91 4.67
CA TYR A 66 -16.30 7.28 6.00
C TYR A 66 -15.29 8.22 6.64
N THR A 67 -15.72 8.94 7.68
CA THR A 67 -14.84 9.78 8.49
C THR A 67 -14.74 9.19 9.89
N LEU A 68 -13.56 8.77 10.28
CA LEU A 68 -13.22 8.42 11.65
C LEU A 68 -12.72 9.67 12.36
N THR A 69 -13.31 9.99 13.51
CA THR A 69 -12.82 11.02 14.41
C THR A 69 -12.34 10.36 15.69
N ILE A 70 -11.14 10.70 16.13
CA ILE A 70 -10.53 10.27 17.38
C ILE A 70 -10.32 11.53 18.20
N SER A 71 -11.02 11.64 19.33
CA SER A 71 -10.97 12.82 20.19
C SER A 71 -10.41 12.46 21.57
N THR A 72 -9.46 13.25 22.03
CA THR A 72 -8.99 13.27 23.42
C THR A 72 -9.37 14.61 24.07
N ALA A 73 -8.92 14.85 25.29
CA ALA A 73 -9.12 16.14 25.94
C ALA A 73 -8.44 17.31 25.20
N ASP A 74 -7.31 17.03 24.54
CA ASP A 74 -6.41 18.04 23.99
C ASP A 74 -6.29 18.01 22.47
N GLU A 75 -6.73 16.92 21.81
CA GLU A 75 -6.52 16.70 20.39
C GLU A 75 -7.74 16.06 19.70
N VAL A 76 -7.95 16.43 18.44
CA VAL A 76 -8.91 15.79 17.53
C VAL A 76 -8.22 15.40 16.24
N ILE A 77 -8.20 14.12 15.95
CA ILE A 77 -7.66 13.55 14.71
C ILE A 77 -8.82 13.09 13.84
N THR A 78 -8.78 13.42 12.55
CA THR A 78 -9.72 12.90 11.54
C THR A 78 -9.01 12.06 10.52
N GLN A 79 -9.58 10.89 10.20
CA GLN A 79 -9.06 9.95 9.21
C GLN A 79 -10.17 9.52 8.26
N ALA A 80 -9.90 9.62 6.95
CA ALA A 80 -10.77 9.03 5.95
C ALA A 80 -10.64 7.49 5.98
N VAL A 81 -11.76 6.78 5.95
CA VAL A 81 -11.80 5.32 6.02
C VAL A 81 -12.60 4.77 4.85
N GLY A 82 -11.97 4.00 3.99
CA GLY A 82 -12.64 3.21 2.96
C GLY A 82 -12.74 1.75 3.41
N ILE A 83 -13.95 1.25 3.57
CA ILE A 83 -14.17 -0.14 3.96
C ILE A 83 -13.97 -1.02 2.74
N ARG A 84 -12.95 -1.88 2.80
CA ARG A 84 -12.61 -2.79 1.72
C ARG A 84 -11.81 -3.98 2.24
N GLU A 85 -11.76 -5.04 1.45
CA GLU A 85 -10.93 -6.22 1.68
C GLU A 85 -10.28 -6.65 0.37
N VAL A 86 -8.96 -6.92 0.40
CA VAL A 86 -8.22 -7.45 -0.76
C VAL A 86 -7.55 -8.76 -0.38
N TYR A 87 -7.64 -9.75 -1.27
CA TYR A 87 -7.01 -11.07 -1.07
C TYR A 87 -6.77 -11.77 -2.40
N ILE A 88 -6.00 -12.85 -2.35
CA ILE A 88 -5.78 -13.74 -3.50
C ILE A 88 -6.48 -15.07 -3.25
N LYS A 89 -7.18 -15.53 -4.27
CA LYS A 89 -7.78 -16.87 -4.30
C LYS A 89 -7.57 -17.48 -5.68
N ASP A 90 -7.07 -18.71 -5.71
CA ASP A 90 -6.83 -19.47 -6.95
C ASP A 90 -5.98 -18.70 -7.98
N GLY A 91 -4.95 -17.95 -7.51
CA GLY A 91 -4.07 -17.15 -8.35
C GLY A 91 -4.68 -15.82 -8.86
N VAL A 92 -5.88 -15.46 -8.43
CA VAL A 92 -6.60 -14.25 -8.84
C VAL A 92 -6.74 -13.29 -7.68
N VAL A 93 -6.51 -12.00 -7.93
CA VAL A 93 -6.74 -10.93 -6.94
C VAL A 93 -8.23 -10.61 -6.87
N TYR A 94 -8.76 -10.56 -5.65
CA TYR A 94 -10.14 -10.15 -5.36
C TYR A 94 -10.14 -8.88 -4.52
N LEU A 95 -11.06 -7.98 -4.82
CA LEU A 95 -11.43 -6.86 -3.99
C LEU A 95 -12.91 -6.96 -3.64
N ASN A 96 -13.23 -6.96 -2.37
CA ASN A 96 -14.63 -7.05 -1.89
C ASN A 96 -15.41 -8.22 -2.50
N GLY A 97 -14.75 -9.36 -2.69
CA GLY A 97 -15.35 -10.56 -3.28
C GLY A 97 -15.47 -10.56 -4.82
N GLN A 98 -15.03 -9.51 -5.50
CA GLN A 98 -15.04 -9.41 -6.96
C GLN A 98 -13.63 -9.52 -7.53
N ASN A 99 -13.48 -10.20 -8.68
CA ASN A 99 -12.20 -10.26 -9.39
C ASN A 99 -11.70 -8.85 -9.70
N LEU A 100 -10.45 -8.59 -9.37
CA LEU A 100 -9.80 -7.32 -9.65
C LEU A 100 -8.77 -7.46 -10.75
N LYS A 101 -8.89 -6.63 -11.78
CA LYS A 101 -7.85 -6.44 -12.79
C LYS A 101 -7.34 -5.01 -12.73
N PHE A 102 -6.04 -4.87 -12.48
CA PHE A 102 -5.37 -3.58 -12.51
C PHE A 102 -5.20 -3.11 -13.97
N ARG A 103 -5.67 -1.90 -14.24
CA ARG A 103 -5.49 -1.18 -15.51
C ARG A 103 -4.84 0.15 -15.16
N GLY A 104 -3.54 0.16 -15.15
CA GLY A 104 -2.80 1.29 -14.60
C GLY A 104 -1.50 1.57 -15.32
N THR A 105 -0.74 2.46 -14.72
CA THR A 105 0.57 2.86 -15.21
C THR A 105 1.52 3.12 -14.05
N ASN A 106 2.81 3.03 -14.33
CA ASN A 106 3.85 3.61 -13.49
C ASN A 106 3.78 5.14 -13.62
N ARG A 107 3.82 5.85 -12.51
CA ARG A 107 3.74 7.31 -12.49
C ARG A 107 4.91 7.88 -11.72
N HIS A 108 5.65 8.76 -12.37
CA HIS A 108 6.66 9.61 -11.74
C HIS A 108 6.09 10.99 -11.40
N ASP A 109 6.56 11.59 -10.30
CA ASP A 109 6.43 13.02 -10.09
C ASP A 109 7.40 13.71 -11.04
N SER A 110 6.88 14.35 -12.07
CA SER A 110 7.69 14.96 -13.11
C SER A 110 7.00 16.18 -13.72
N ASP A 111 7.73 17.28 -13.81
CA ASP A 111 7.31 18.51 -14.44
C ASP A 111 8.48 19.10 -15.25
N PRO A 112 8.24 19.59 -16.48
CA PRO A 112 9.31 20.08 -17.34
C PRO A 112 10.01 21.34 -16.82
N VAL A 113 9.44 22.04 -15.84
CA VAL A 113 9.98 23.28 -15.25
C VAL A 113 10.49 23.04 -13.84
N THR A 114 9.72 22.34 -13.01
CA THR A 114 10.03 22.17 -11.58
C THR A 114 10.68 20.83 -11.24
N GLY A 115 10.91 19.96 -12.23
CA GLY A 115 11.53 18.66 -12.06
C GLY A 115 10.63 17.70 -11.27
N TYR A 116 11.14 17.13 -10.17
CA TYR A 116 10.38 16.20 -9.32
C TYR A 116 9.44 16.88 -8.34
N THR A 117 9.43 18.21 -8.27
CA THR A 117 8.51 18.95 -7.39
C THR A 117 7.26 19.30 -8.17
N ILE A 118 6.18 18.56 -7.93
CA ILE A 118 4.89 18.83 -8.57
C ILE A 118 3.90 19.48 -7.60
N SER A 119 2.95 20.21 -8.15
CA SER A 119 1.85 20.79 -7.37
C SER A 119 0.70 19.80 -7.20
N LYS A 120 -0.15 20.06 -6.21
CA LYS A 120 -1.38 19.28 -6.00
C LYS A 120 -2.33 19.41 -7.19
N GLU A 121 -2.38 20.59 -7.82
CA GLU A 121 -3.20 20.85 -9.01
C GLU A 121 -2.72 20.05 -10.21
N GLN A 122 -1.40 19.87 -10.37
CA GLN A 122 -0.85 19.01 -11.42
C GLN A 122 -1.23 17.54 -11.17
N ALA A 123 -1.09 17.03 -9.95
CA ALA A 123 -1.50 15.68 -9.63
C ALA A 123 -3.01 15.46 -9.87
N ILE A 124 -3.86 16.44 -9.55
CA ILE A 124 -5.30 16.38 -9.85
C ILE A 124 -5.55 16.31 -11.36
N ARG A 125 -4.82 17.07 -12.17
CA ARG A 125 -4.92 16.97 -13.64
C ARG A 125 -4.54 15.59 -14.14
N ASP A 126 -3.43 15.02 -13.64
CA ASP A 126 -2.98 13.67 -13.98
C ASP A 126 -4.07 12.64 -13.66
N LEU A 127 -4.57 12.64 -12.42
CA LEU A 127 -5.59 11.70 -11.97
C LEU A 127 -6.89 11.84 -12.78
N THR A 128 -7.29 13.07 -13.09
CA THR A 128 -8.49 13.34 -13.91
C THR A 128 -8.31 12.77 -15.32
N LEU A 129 -7.15 13.01 -15.93
CA LEU A 129 -6.84 12.48 -17.27
C LEU A 129 -6.82 10.95 -17.27
N MET A 130 -6.17 10.34 -16.27
CA MET A 130 -6.12 8.88 -16.12
C MET A 130 -7.54 8.29 -16.00
N LYS A 131 -8.44 8.90 -15.24
CA LYS A 131 -9.85 8.47 -15.16
C LYS A 131 -10.55 8.57 -16.50
N GLN A 132 -10.34 9.63 -17.27
CA GLN A 132 -10.92 9.79 -18.62
C GLN A 132 -10.49 8.67 -19.57
N PHE A 133 -9.30 8.09 -19.37
CA PHE A 133 -8.77 6.97 -20.13
C PHE A 133 -9.00 5.59 -19.44
N ASN A 134 -9.90 5.52 -18.46
CA ASN A 134 -10.28 4.30 -17.75
C ASN A 134 -9.13 3.60 -17.00
N PHE A 135 -8.14 4.34 -16.54
CA PHE A 135 -7.17 3.83 -15.59
C PHE A 135 -7.81 3.69 -14.20
N ASN A 136 -7.53 2.58 -13.54
CA ASN A 136 -7.98 2.31 -12.17
C ASN A 136 -6.82 2.11 -11.19
N ALA A 137 -5.57 2.06 -11.66
CA ALA A 137 -4.42 1.75 -10.82
C ALA A 137 -3.21 2.64 -11.14
N ILE A 138 -2.38 2.88 -10.11
CA ILE A 138 -1.13 3.63 -10.19
C ILE A 138 -0.07 2.90 -9.38
N ARG A 139 1.11 2.67 -9.97
CA ARG A 139 2.31 2.35 -9.21
C ARG A 139 3.10 3.63 -9.02
N THR A 140 3.40 3.96 -7.76
CA THR A 140 4.22 5.14 -7.42
C THR A 140 5.68 4.84 -7.69
N SER A 141 6.07 4.90 -8.95
CA SER A 141 7.41 4.54 -9.41
C SER A 141 8.37 5.71 -9.25
N HIS A 142 9.51 5.57 -8.59
CA HIS A 142 9.92 4.42 -7.79
C HIS A 142 10.19 4.90 -6.37
N TYR A 143 9.23 5.57 -5.76
CA TYR A 143 9.31 6.24 -4.46
C TYR A 143 7.91 6.61 -3.95
N PRO A 144 7.75 6.75 -2.63
CA PRO A 144 6.51 7.30 -2.07
C PRO A 144 6.28 8.73 -2.55
N ASN A 145 5.12 9.01 -3.15
CA ASN A 145 4.75 10.37 -3.54
C ASN A 145 4.44 11.24 -2.29
N ALA A 146 4.13 12.53 -2.49
CA ALA A 146 3.74 13.41 -1.40
C ALA A 146 2.54 12.83 -0.61
N PRO A 147 2.45 12.99 0.72
CA PRO A 147 1.39 12.40 1.54
C PRO A 147 -0.03 12.71 1.04
N TRP A 148 -0.27 13.91 0.53
CA TRP A 148 -1.56 14.31 -0.03
C TRP A 148 -1.91 13.57 -1.35
N PHE A 149 -0.96 12.88 -2.00
CA PHE A 149 -1.23 12.14 -3.23
C PHE A 149 -2.07 10.88 -2.96
N THR A 150 -1.77 10.13 -1.91
CA THR A 150 -2.58 8.99 -1.49
C THR A 150 -3.97 9.43 -1.04
N GLU A 151 -4.11 10.60 -0.37
CA GLU A 151 -5.44 11.18 -0.07
C GLU A 151 -6.24 11.49 -1.35
N LEU A 152 -5.59 11.98 -2.40
CA LEU A 152 -6.25 12.18 -3.69
C LEU A 152 -6.66 10.84 -4.31
N CYS A 153 -5.79 9.82 -4.27
CA CYS A 153 -6.12 8.49 -4.77
C CYS A 153 -7.29 7.86 -4.02
N ASP A 154 -7.40 8.07 -2.69
CA ASP A 154 -8.57 7.65 -1.91
C ASP A 154 -9.87 8.27 -2.43
N ARG A 155 -9.84 9.56 -2.78
CA ARG A 155 -11.02 10.34 -3.20
C ARG A 155 -11.37 10.15 -4.67
N TYR A 156 -10.36 10.12 -5.55
CA TYR A 156 -10.55 9.94 -6.98
C TYR A 156 -10.75 8.48 -7.38
N GLY A 157 -10.48 7.55 -6.48
CA GLY A 157 -10.65 6.12 -6.68
C GLY A 157 -9.55 5.52 -7.57
N PHE A 158 -8.35 5.37 -7.06
CA PHE A 158 -7.27 4.63 -7.70
C PHE A 158 -6.73 3.56 -6.78
N TYR A 159 -6.50 2.36 -7.29
CA TYR A 159 -5.73 1.34 -6.60
C TYR A 159 -4.25 1.72 -6.66
N VAL A 160 -3.60 1.80 -5.52
CA VAL A 160 -2.21 2.20 -5.44
C VAL A 160 -1.32 1.00 -5.11
N ILE A 161 -0.31 0.81 -5.94
CA ILE A 161 0.85 0.00 -5.65
C ILE A 161 1.88 0.98 -5.08
N ALA A 162 1.94 1.05 -3.74
CA ALA A 162 2.80 2.00 -3.03
C ALA A 162 4.22 1.47 -2.96
N GLU A 163 5.14 2.12 -3.65
CA GLU A 163 6.51 1.64 -3.77
C GLU A 163 7.45 2.39 -2.83
N SER A 164 8.31 1.62 -2.18
CA SER A 164 9.37 2.14 -1.32
C SER A 164 10.46 2.80 -2.16
N ASP A 165 11.10 3.83 -1.58
CA ASP A 165 12.19 4.58 -2.23
C ASP A 165 13.47 3.75 -2.33
N ILE A 166 13.44 2.75 -3.20
CA ILE A 166 14.57 1.86 -3.49
C ILE A 166 14.64 1.63 -5.00
N GLU A 167 15.63 2.25 -5.60
CA GLU A 167 16.03 2.07 -6.99
C GLU A 167 17.54 2.02 -7.04
N MET A 168 18.13 0.88 -7.40
CA MET A 168 19.57 0.69 -7.39
C MET A 168 20.08 0.10 -8.71
N HIS A 169 19.68 0.67 -9.84
CA HIS A 169 20.00 0.15 -11.16
C HIS A 169 21.53 0.03 -11.43
N GLY A 170 22.32 0.99 -10.94
CA GLY A 170 23.78 0.89 -11.02
C GLY A 170 24.35 -0.30 -10.23
N TYR A 171 23.78 -0.59 -9.06
CA TYR A 171 24.07 -1.79 -8.30
C TYR A 171 23.67 -3.06 -9.08
N LEU A 172 22.48 -3.06 -9.68
CA LEU A 172 21.99 -4.18 -10.46
C LEU A 172 22.90 -4.50 -11.65
N SER A 173 23.44 -3.49 -12.32
CA SER A 173 24.41 -3.67 -13.41
C SER A 173 25.68 -4.37 -12.93
N THR A 174 26.18 -4.00 -11.74
CA THR A 174 27.34 -4.66 -11.11
C THR A 174 26.96 -6.06 -10.61
N TYR A 175 25.74 -6.25 -10.07
CA TYR A 175 25.22 -7.54 -9.63
C TYR A 175 25.19 -8.58 -10.76
N HIS A 176 24.88 -8.17 -11.97
CA HIS A 176 24.92 -9.07 -13.13
C HIS A 176 26.35 -9.44 -13.57
N SER A 177 27.31 -8.56 -13.34
CA SER A 177 28.73 -8.77 -13.70
C SER A 177 29.56 -9.43 -12.61
N ASP A 178 29.21 -9.21 -11.33
CA ASP A 178 29.94 -9.73 -10.15
C ASP A 178 28.95 -10.08 -9.03
N ARG A 179 28.22 -11.16 -9.26
CA ARG A 179 27.12 -11.58 -8.38
C ARG A 179 27.57 -11.95 -6.99
N GLU A 180 28.74 -12.54 -6.82
CA GLU A 180 29.21 -12.98 -5.50
C GLU A 180 29.53 -11.80 -4.57
N ASN A 181 30.20 -10.77 -5.07
CA ASN A 181 30.54 -9.60 -4.28
C ASN A 181 29.33 -8.69 -3.99
N THR A 182 28.39 -8.62 -4.93
CA THR A 182 27.20 -7.78 -4.76
C THR A 182 26.12 -8.42 -3.88
N LEU A 183 25.97 -9.75 -3.90
CA LEU A 183 25.06 -10.45 -2.98
C LEU A 183 25.37 -10.14 -1.50
N GLY A 184 26.65 -10.04 -1.14
CA GLY A 184 27.07 -9.72 0.23
C GLY A 184 26.55 -8.39 0.75
N LEU A 185 26.21 -7.44 -0.13
CA LEU A 185 25.63 -6.14 0.27
C LEU A 185 24.15 -6.26 0.69
N LEU A 186 23.45 -7.29 0.21
CA LEU A 186 22.04 -7.59 0.53
C LEU A 186 21.89 -8.79 1.46
N ASP A 187 22.99 -9.46 1.84
CA ASP A 187 22.98 -10.57 2.77
C ASP A 187 22.71 -10.10 4.21
N GLU A 188 22.53 -11.04 5.12
CA GLU A 188 22.36 -10.75 6.54
C GLU A 188 23.58 -9.98 7.08
N GLY A 189 23.33 -8.80 7.66
CA GLY A 189 24.39 -7.87 8.08
C GLY A 189 25.07 -7.11 6.95
N GLY A 190 24.60 -7.24 5.71
CA GLY A 190 25.08 -6.46 4.56
C GLY A 190 24.75 -4.97 4.69
N VAL A 191 25.53 -4.14 4.00
CA VAL A 191 25.49 -2.67 4.10
C VAL A 191 24.08 -2.09 3.84
N PHE A 192 23.29 -2.71 2.94
CA PHE A 192 21.97 -2.19 2.58
C PHE A 192 20.83 -2.82 3.37
N THR A 193 21.07 -3.82 4.22
CA THR A 193 20.00 -4.55 4.92
C THR A 193 19.11 -3.65 5.77
N GLU A 194 19.72 -2.82 6.60
CA GLU A 194 18.98 -1.87 7.43
C GLU A 194 18.31 -0.76 6.61
N ALA A 195 18.98 -0.26 5.58
CA ALA A 195 18.46 0.80 4.72
C ALA A 195 17.23 0.35 3.90
N VAL A 196 17.24 -0.88 3.42
CA VAL A 196 16.08 -1.48 2.72
C VAL A 196 14.90 -1.62 3.68
N LEU A 197 15.14 -2.16 4.87
CA LEU A 197 14.11 -2.31 5.90
C LEU A 197 13.51 -0.95 6.31
N ASP A 198 14.35 0.05 6.61
CA ASP A 198 13.90 1.39 7.02
C ASP A 198 13.01 2.05 5.95
N ARG A 199 13.40 1.98 4.68
CA ARG A 199 12.60 2.56 3.58
C ARG A 199 11.25 1.88 3.42
N VAL A 200 11.21 0.56 3.52
CA VAL A 200 9.95 -0.20 3.47
C VAL A 200 9.07 0.15 4.68
N GLN A 201 9.65 0.20 5.88
CA GLN A 201 8.93 0.58 7.10
C GLN A 201 8.31 1.97 6.99
N ARG A 202 9.07 2.97 6.56
CA ARG A 202 8.58 4.35 6.41
C ARG A 202 7.43 4.44 5.42
N ASN A 203 7.53 3.77 4.29
CA ASN A 203 6.46 3.72 3.30
C ASN A 203 5.17 3.13 3.88
N VAL A 204 5.27 1.95 4.48
CA VAL A 204 4.12 1.22 5.06
C VAL A 204 3.50 1.99 6.23
N ILE A 205 4.32 2.45 7.19
CA ILE A 205 3.84 3.14 8.39
C ILE A 205 3.13 4.46 8.02
N ARG A 206 3.68 5.20 7.05
CA ARG A 206 3.08 6.47 6.61
C ARG A 206 1.70 6.27 5.98
N ASP A 207 1.58 5.31 5.08
CA ASP A 207 0.41 5.18 4.20
C ASP A 207 -0.56 4.06 4.61
N LYS A 208 -0.33 3.39 5.74
CA LYS A 208 -1.12 2.24 6.24
C LYS A 208 -2.62 2.48 6.39
N ASN A 209 -3.04 3.73 6.56
CA ASN A 209 -4.46 4.06 6.76
C ASN A 209 -5.20 4.42 5.46
N HIS A 210 -4.50 4.49 4.32
CA HIS A 210 -5.11 4.85 3.04
C HIS A 210 -5.78 3.64 2.38
N PRO A 211 -7.11 3.67 2.13
CA PRO A 211 -7.80 2.55 1.48
C PRO A 211 -7.35 2.30 0.03
N CYS A 212 -6.86 3.31 -0.66
CA CYS A 212 -6.36 3.17 -2.02
C CYS A 212 -5.15 2.25 -2.14
N VAL A 213 -4.30 2.17 -1.11
CA VAL A 213 -3.14 1.29 -1.12
C VAL A 213 -3.60 -0.15 -0.98
N LEU A 214 -3.42 -0.95 -2.02
CA LEU A 214 -3.74 -2.38 -2.04
C LEU A 214 -2.49 -3.26 -1.99
N ILE A 215 -1.36 -2.73 -2.45
CA ILE A 215 -0.12 -3.47 -2.61
C ILE A 215 1.05 -2.64 -2.06
N TRP A 216 1.85 -3.27 -1.20
CA TRP A 216 3.15 -2.76 -0.80
C TRP A 216 4.21 -3.29 -1.76
N SER A 217 4.87 -2.39 -2.49
CA SER A 217 5.99 -2.73 -3.36
C SER A 217 7.30 -2.38 -2.67
N LEU A 218 8.20 -3.36 -2.59
CA LEU A 218 9.43 -3.21 -1.80
C LEU A 218 10.50 -2.34 -2.50
N GLY A 219 10.32 -2.04 -3.78
CA GLY A 219 11.26 -1.22 -4.56
C GLY A 219 11.29 -1.61 -6.02
N ASN A 220 12.31 -1.13 -6.75
CA ASN A 220 12.52 -1.37 -8.15
C ASN A 220 13.98 -1.70 -8.45
N GLU A 221 14.22 -2.61 -9.39
CA GLU A 221 15.49 -2.94 -10.05
C GLU A 221 16.75 -2.87 -9.15
N ALA A 222 16.70 -3.55 -8.00
CA ALA A 222 17.77 -3.48 -7.00
C ALA A 222 18.26 -4.87 -6.53
N GLY A 223 18.05 -5.92 -7.33
CA GLY A 223 18.40 -7.29 -6.98
C GLY A 223 17.49 -7.91 -5.91
N PHE A 224 17.78 -9.12 -5.50
CA PHE A 224 17.06 -9.81 -4.44
C PHE A 224 18.04 -10.52 -3.50
N GLY A 225 17.80 -10.40 -2.19
CA GLY A 225 18.62 -10.98 -1.15
C GLY A 225 17.92 -10.96 0.20
N TYR A 226 18.64 -11.29 1.27
CA TYR A 226 18.14 -11.30 2.64
C TYR A 226 17.47 -9.98 3.05
N ALA A 227 18.01 -8.84 2.61
CA ALA A 227 17.47 -7.52 2.91
C ALA A 227 15.99 -7.40 2.48
N TYR A 228 15.64 -7.84 1.26
CA TYR A 228 14.27 -7.81 0.74
C TYR A 228 13.39 -8.89 1.34
N GLN A 229 13.95 -10.09 1.61
CA GLN A 229 13.26 -11.14 2.34
C GLN A 229 12.83 -10.64 3.73
N ASN A 230 13.74 -10.00 4.47
CA ASN A 230 13.48 -9.46 5.79
C ASN A 230 12.44 -8.32 5.75
N ALA A 231 12.61 -7.37 4.85
CA ALA A 231 11.70 -6.24 4.70
C ALA A 231 10.28 -6.67 4.27
N GLY A 232 10.18 -7.65 3.36
CA GLY A 232 8.91 -8.20 2.92
C GLY A 232 8.18 -8.97 4.03
N ARG A 233 8.88 -9.76 4.83
CA ARG A 233 8.31 -10.42 6.02
C ARG A 233 7.77 -9.38 7.00
N TRP A 234 8.56 -8.37 7.32
CA TRP A 234 8.13 -7.30 8.19
C TRP A 234 6.85 -6.62 7.66
N ALA A 235 6.82 -6.25 6.38
CA ALA A 235 5.65 -5.61 5.77
C ALA A 235 4.39 -6.48 5.87
N LYS A 236 4.52 -7.79 5.61
CA LYS A 236 3.42 -8.75 5.69
C LYS A 236 2.91 -8.97 7.10
N GLU A 237 3.81 -9.04 8.08
CA GLU A 237 3.48 -9.17 9.50
C GLU A 237 2.85 -7.89 10.05
N TYR A 238 3.40 -6.73 9.69
CA TYR A 238 2.88 -5.44 10.14
C TYR A 238 1.52 -5.11 9.54
N ASP A 239 1.32 -5.39 8.26
CA ASP A 239 0.05 -5.14 7.57
C ASP A 239 -0.43 -6.33 6.71
N PRO A 240 -1.06 -7.32 7.33
CA PRO A 240 -1.57 -8.51 6.63
C PRO A 240 -2.82 -8.21 5.78
N THR A 241 -3.33 -6.97 5.78
CA THR A 241 -4.54 -6.58 5.05
C THR A 241 -4.26 -6.08 3.63
N ARG A 242 -3.00 -6.12 3.21
CA ARG A 242 -2.54 -5.73 1.88
C ARG A 242 -1.64 -6.80 1.27
N LEU A 243 -1.52 -6.76 -0.04
CA LEU A 243 -0.64 -7.63 -0.78
C LEU A 243 0.78 -7.08 -0.81
N THR A 244 1.76 -7.94 -1.02
CA THR A 244 3.17 -7.58 -1.14
C THR A 244 3.71 -7.96 -2.51
N HIS A 245 4.61 -7.13 -3.02
CA HIS A 245 5.16 -7.22 -4.36
C HIS A 245 6.63 -6.81 -4.38
N TYR A 246 7.42 -7.49 -5.19
CA TYR A 246 8.76 -7.05 -5.58
C TYR A 246 9.19 -7.73 -6.87
N GLU A 247 9.33 -6.97 -7.95
CA GLU A 247 9.57 -7.50 -9.28
C GLU A 247 10.94 -8.19 -9.41
N SER A 248 12.01 -7.62 -8.81
CA SER A 248 13.36 -8.18 -8.94
C SER A 248 13.51 -9.57 -8.30
N SER A 249 12.52 -10.01 -7.50
CA SER A 249 12.50 -11.38 -6.98
C SER A 249 12.45 -12.44 -8.08
N THR A 250 11.93 -12.10 -9.26
CA THR A 250 11.81 -13.01 -10.40
C THR A 250 13.16 -13.27 -11.10
N TRP A 251 14.12 -12.37 -10.92
CA TRP A 251 15.48 -12.51 -11.47
C TRP A 251 16.40 -13.36 -10.58
N ASP A 252 16.00 -13.63 -9.34
CA ASP A 252 16.73 -14.54 -8.49
C ASP A 252 16.30 -15.99 -8.73
N HIS A 253 17.15 -16.73 -9.45
CA HIS A 253 16.96 -18.16 -9.73
C HIS A 253 17.72 -19.07 -8.76
N SER A 254 18.33 -18.48 -7.69
CA SER A 254 19.20 -19.26 -6.79
C SER A 254 18.43 -20.16 -5.83
N ASN A 255 17.14 -19.92 -5.60
CA ASN A 255 16.33 -20.53 -4.54
C ASN A 255 16.97 -20.40 -3.13
N ARG A 256 17.91 -19.48 -2.97
CA ARG A 256 18.63 -19.23 -1.71
C ARG A 256 17.77 -18.51 -0.68
N PHE A 257 16.86 -17.66 -1.18
CA PHE A 257 16.02 -16.81 -0.33
C PHE A 257 14.56 -17.20 -0.43
N ASP A 258 13.88 -17.11 0.71
CA ASP A 258 12.44 -17.33 0.79
C ASP A 258 11.69 -16.15 0.14
N LYS A 259 10.71 -16.45 -0.68
CA LYS A 259 9.85 -15.49 -1.40
C LYS A 259 8.38 -15.62 -0.98
N SER A 260 8.08 -16.47 0.01
CA SER A 260 6.70 -16.76 0.44
C SER A 260 5.93 -15.55 0.98
N MET A 261 6.66 -14.49 1.36
CA MET A 261 6.05 -13.23 1.79
C MET A 261 5.54 -12.39 0.62
N LEU A 262 5.94 -12.68 -0.63
CA LEU A 262 5.47 -11.98 -1.82
C LEU A 262 4.21 -12.65 -2.35
N ASP A 263 3.13 -11.89 -2.42
CA ASP A 263 1.83 -12.39 -2.87
C ASP A 263 1.70 -12.40 -4.39
N LEU A 264 2.49 -11.57 -5.09
CA LEU A 264 2.37 -11.34 -6.52
C LEU A 264 3.66 -11.74 -7.24
N TYR A 265 3.48 -12.50 -8.32
CA TYR A 265 4.54 -12.70 -9.31
C TYR A 265 4.50 -11.54 -10.30
N SER A 266 5.62 -10.87 -10.49
CA SER A 266 5.75 -9.70 -11.37
C SER A 266 6.78 -9.98 -12.45
N ARG A 267 6.43 -9.64 -13.68
CA ARG A 267 7.33 -9.70 -14.83
C ARG A 267 7.38 -8.36 -15.53
N MET A 268 8.55 -7.75 -15.61
CA MET A 268 8.76 -6.56 -16.42
C MET A 268 9.12 -6.95 -17.87
N TYR A 269 8.73 -6.09 -18.80
CA TYR A 269 9.08 -6.23 -20.22
C TYR A 269 8.68 -7.59 -20.84
N ALA A 270 7.61 -8.19 -20.32
CA ALA A 270 7.08 -9.43 -20.85
C ALA A 270 6.63 -9.27 -22.30
N THR A 271 6.93 -10.25 -23.14
CA THR A 271 6.36 -10.36 -24.51
C THR A 271 4.90 -10.83 -24.42
N THR A 272 4.16 -10.68 -25.52
CA THR A 272 2.77 -11.18 -25.61
C THR A 272 2.69 -12.68 -25.39
N GLU A 273 3.68 -13.43 -25.88
CA GLU A 273 3.76 -14.90 -25.74
C GLU A 273 4.06 -15.33 -24.29
N GLU A 274 4.64 -14.46 -23.47
CA GLU A 274 4.92 -14.74 -22.05
C GLU A 274 3.75 -14.40 -21.13
N VAL A 275 2.74 -13.71 -21.63
CA VAL A 275 1.56 -13.28 -20.84
C VAL A 275 0.35 -14.18 -21.09
N ASP A 276 0.31 -14.86 -22.22
CA ASP A 276 -0.71 -15.86 -22.60
C ASP A 276 -0.39 -17.22 -21.98
#